data_d698b2fbfbd5c2fa3da52c325bfb5490
#
_entry.id   d698b2fbfbd5c2fa3da52c325bfb5490
#
_cell.length_a   1.000
_cell.length_b   1.000
_cell.length_c   1.000
_cell.angle_alpha   90.00
_cell.angle_beta   90.00
_cell.angle_gamma   90.00
#
_symmetry.space_group_name_H-M   'P 1'
#
loop_
_entity.id
_entity.type
_entity.pdbx_description
1 polymer ?
#
loop_
_entity_poly.entity_id
_entity_poly.type
_entity_poly.pdbx_seq_one_letter_code
_entity_poly.pdbx_strand_id
1 'polypeptide(L)'
;MVMAILSSALNRACDWGECALNLAFPWPETLATKPEPIEKPFCRQCGSPFPNLEAIDSDFLCSNCVDRKWHFKWARAGYRTEGQVHEAIVGFKYRDEYYQHGRLVAWLTETFDRHTQGEEWHGLVPVPLYHRRRRERGFNQAREIADGLGKKRKMAVWDCLYRYRETPSQTGLERTARWENMAGAFQLKPGFDVRGRHLLLIDDVFTTGATTNACAQVLAKAGASQLAVLTVARS
;
A
#
# COMPACT_ATOMS: atom_id res chain seq x y z
N MET A 1 -10.64 -14.79 -30.47
CA MET A 1 -11.27 -15.83 -29.62
C MET A 1 -10.25 -16.81 -29.03
N VAL A 2 -9.18 -17.20 -29.73
CA VAL A 2 -8.14 -18.13 -29.21
C VAL A 2 -7.23 -17.50 -28.15
N MET A 3 -6.89 -16.21 -28.21
CA MET A 3 -6.04 -15.53 -27.22
C MET A 3 -6.70 -15.34 -25.82
N ALA A 4 -8.02 -15.24 -25.76
CA ALA A 4 -8.74 -15.13 -24.48
C ALA A 4 -8.77 -16.46 -23.70
N ILE A 5 -8.75 -17.58 -24.41
CA ILE A 5 -8.75 -18.93 -23.82
C ILE A 5 -7.37 -19.28 -23.25
N LEU A 6 -6.29 -18.85 -23.90
CA LEU A 6 -4.92 -19.05 -23.39
C LEU A 6 -4.63 -18.21 -22.14
N SER A 7 -5.13 -16.98 -22.04
CA SER A 7 -5.01 -16.16 -20.84
C SER A 7 -5.73 -16.75 -19.63
N SER A 8 -6.91 -17.34 -19.82
CA SER A 8 -7.67 -17.98 -18.72
C SER A 8 -7.07 -19.32 -18.28
N ALA A 9 -6.37 -20.02 -19.16
CA ALA A 9 -5.68 -21.27 -18.83
C ALA A 9 -4.37 -21.01 -18.06
N LEU A 10 -3.61 -19.96 -18.43
CA LEU A 10 -2.41 -19.55 -17.72
C LEU A 10 -2.72 -19.02 -16.31
N ASN A 11 -3.79 -18.25 -16.13
CA ASN A 11 -4.23 -17.83 -14.79
C ASN A 11 -4.67 -18.99 -13.91
N ARG A 12 -5.36 -20.00 -14.48
CA ARG A 12 -5.72 -21.21 -13.73
C ARG A 12 -4.52 -22.10 -13.38
N ALA A 13 -3.51 -22.17 -14.26
CA ALA A 13 -2.28 -22.91 -13.97
C ALA A 13 -1.47 -22.23 -12.84
N CYS A 14 -1.49 -20.89 -12.74
CA CYS A 14 -0.87 -20.15 -11.64
C CYS A 14 -1.57 -20.45 -10.30
N ASP A 15 -2.90 -20.46 -10.28
CA ASP A 15 -3.68 -20.78 -9.07
C ASP A 15 -3.44 -22.24 -8.60
N TRP A 16 -3.26 -23.20 -9.53
CA TRP A 16 -2.92 -24.58 -9.20
C TRP A 16 -1.47 -24.74 -8.72
N GLY A 17 -0.53 -23.94 -9.25
CA GLY A 17 0.87 -23.90 -8.81
C GLY A 17 1.00 -23.35 -7.37
N GLU A 18 0.29 -22.29 -7.03
CA GLU A 18 0.22 -21.76 -5.66
C GLU A 18 -0.45 -22.76 -4.71
N CYS A 19 -1.52 -23.45 -5.14
CA CYS A 19 -2.17 -24.47 -4.34
C CYS A 19 -1.28 -25.70 -4.12
N ALA A 20 -0.55 -26.16 -5.15
CA ALA A 20 0.37 -27.30 -5.05
C ALA A 20 1.61 -26.98 -4.20
N LEU A 21 2.15 -25.76 -4.30
CA LEU A 21 3.25 -25.30 -3.45
C LEU A 21 2.82 -25.16 -1.98
N ASN A 22 1.61 -24.68 -1.72
CA ASN A 22 1.05 -24.61 -0.36
C ASN A 22 0.73 -25.99 0.24
N LEU A 23 0.42 -26.98 -0.59
CA LEU A 23 0.23 -28.38 -0.17
C LEU A 23 1.55 -29.12 0.05
N ALA A 24 2.57 -28.88 -0.79
CA ALA A 24 3.88 -29.52 -0.66
C ALA A 24 4.77 -28.88 0.41
N PHE A 25 4.59 -27.58 0.62
CA PHE A 25 5.25 -26.78 1.67
C PHE A 25 4.16 -26.01 2.40
N PRO A 26 3.37 -26.66 3.28
CA PRO A 26 2.42 -25.95 4.09
C PRO A 26 3.21 -24.90 4.87
N TRP A 27 2.87 -23.64 4.62
CA TRP A 27 3.44 -22.52 5.36
C TRP A 27 3.32 -22.86 6.85
N PRO A 28 4.38 -22.69 7.63
CA PRO A 28 4.31 -22.92 9.07
C PRO A 28 3.45 -21.82 9.72
N GLU A 29 2.14 -21.81 9.42
CA GLU A 29 1.15 -20.95 10.08
C GLU A 29 1.09 -21.25 11.59
N THR A 30 1.64 -22.39 12.01
CA THR A 30 1.54 -22.89 13.36
C THR A 30 2.59 -22.33 14.34
N LEU A 31 3.59 -21.55 13.90
CA LEU A 31 4.68 -21.10 14.78
C LEU A 31 4.93 -19.58 14.80
N ALA A 32 4.34 -18.80 13.91
CA ALA A 32 4.47 -17.36 13.96
C ALA A 32 3.23 -16.76 14.64
N THR A 33 3.40 -16.22 15.84
CA THR A 33 2.36 -15.40 16.46
C THR A 33 1.92 -14.31 15.49
N LYS A 34 0.61 -14.17 15.28
CA LYS A 34 0.07 -13.12 14.41
C LYS A 34 0.58 -11.76 14.91
N PRO A 35 1.09 -10.87 14.03
CA PRO A 35 1.56 -9.56 14.50
C PRO A 35 0.40 -8.78 15.11
N GLU A 36 0.69 -8.00 16.13
CA GLU A 36 -0.30 -7.15 16.76
C GLU A 36 -0.71 -6.02 15.82
N PRO A 37 -2.01 -5.86 15.54
CA PRO A 37 -2.49 -4.78 14.70
C PRO A 37 -2.35 -3.43 15.40
N ILE A 38 -2.26 -2.37 14.62
CA ILE A 38 -2.37 -1.01 15.15
C ILE A 38 -3.82 -0.74 15.48
N GLU A 39 -4.11 -0.53 16.78
CA GLU A 39 -5.43 -0.23 17.30
C GLU A 39 -5.52 1.24 17.76
N LYS A 40 -6.75 1.72 17.95
CA LYS A 40 -6.99 3.04 18.55
C LYS A 40 -6.45 3.09 19.99
N PRO A 41 -6.01 4.26 20.47
CA PRO A 41 -6.06 5.56 19.81
C PRO A 41 -4.89 5.78 18.83
N PHE A 42 -5.20 6.38 17.67
CA PHE A 42 -4.20 6.78 16.68
C PHE A 42 -4.58 8.11 16.01
N CYS A 43 -3.61 8.80 15.42
CA CYS A 43 -3.82 10.04 14.68
C CYS A 43 -4.88 9.87 13.58
N ARG A 44 -5.92 10.70 13.57
CA ARG A 44 -7.00 10.63 12.57
C ARG A 44 -6.51 10.77 11.14
N GLN A 45 -5.44 11.54 10.90
CA GLN A 45 -4.89 11.79 9.57
C GLN A 45 -3.97 10.66 9.11
N CYS A 46 -2.90 10.36 9.86
CA CYS A 46 -1.85 9.47 9.40
C CYS A 46 -1.86 8.08 10.06
N GLY A 47 -2.77 7.82 11.00
CA GLY A 47 -2.84 6.53 11.71
C GLY A 47 -1.66 6.26 12.66
N SER A 48 -0.91 7.29 13.09
CA SER A 48 0.16 7.12 14.08
C SER A 48 -0.43 6.75 15.43
N PRO A 49 -0.07 5.60 16.02
CA PRO A 49 -0.60 5.19 17.31
C PRO A 49 -0.11 6.13 18.42
N PHE A 50 -0.95 6.27 19.45
CA PHE A 50 -0.65 7.00 20.67
C PHE A 50 -0.55 6.01 21.84
N PRO A 51 0.64 5.48 22.16
CA PRO A 51 0.79 4.34 23.04
C PRO A 51 0.43 4.60 24.51
N ASN A 52 0.31 5.87 24.94
CA ASN A 52 0.12 6.25 26.33
C ASN A 52 -1.20 6.99 26.59
N LEU A 53 -2.16 6.90 25.67
CA LEU A 53 -3.43 7.60 25.81
C LEU A 53 -4.56 6.59 26.00
N GLU A 54 -4.96 6.38 27.24
CA GLU A 54 -6.19 5.67 27.54
C GLU A 54 -7.39 6.55 27.13
N ALA A 55 -8.27 6.00 26.30
CA ALA A 55 -9.60 6.52 25.98
C ALA A 55 -9.67 8.02 25.61
N ILE A 56 -8.92 8.46 24.62
CA ILE A 56 -9.16 9.76 24.01
C ILE A 56 -10.05 9.57 22.78
N ASP A 57 -11.07 10.41 22.68
CA ASP A 57 -11.94 10.52 21.53
C ASP A 57 -11.12 10.66 20.23
N SER A 58 -11.51 9.99 19.18
CA SER A 58 -10.70 9.60 18.01
C SER A 58 -10.26 10.76 17.07
N ASP A 59 -10.33 12.02 17.50
CA ASP A 59 -10.19 13.18 16.60
C ASP A 59 -8.84 13.92 16.68
N PHE A 60 -7.86 13.33 17.34
CA PHE A 60 -6.56 13.95 17.51
C PHE A 60 -5.65 13.83 16.29
N LEU A 61 -4.92 14.93 16.01
CA LEU A 61 -3.81 14.98 15.08
C LEU A 61 -2.49 14.88 15.84
N CYS A 62 -1.57 14.05 15.37
CA CYS A 62 -0.20 14.09 15.90
C CYS A 62 0.53 15.36 15.43
N SER A 63 1.60 15.73 16.14
CA SER A 63 2.44 16.90 15.81
C SER A 63 2.91 16.94 14.35
N ASN A 64 3.07 15.76 13.72
CA ASN A 64 3.49 15.67 12.33
C ASN A 64 2.36 16.01 11.33
N CYS A 65 1.12 16.06 11.78
CA CYS A 65 -0.05 16.26 10.90
C CYS A 65 -0.71 17.64 11.07
N VAL A 66 -0.51 18.31 12.19
CA VAL A 66 -1.19 19.57 12.51
C VAL A 66 -0.94 20.64 11.45
N ASP A 67 0.33 20.86 11.06
CA ASP A 67 0.73 21.97 10.17
C ASP A 67 0.97 21.50 8.72
N ARG A 68 0.42 20.34 8.33
CA ARG A 68 0.65 19.78 7.00
C ARG A 68 -0.61 19.76 6.15
N LYS A 69 -0.47 20.14 4.90
CA LYS A 69 -1.51 19.96 3.89
C LYS A 69 -1.47 18.55 3.34
N TRP A 70 -2.48 17.79 3.68
CA TRP A 70 -2.70 16.43 3.17
C TRP A 70 -3.68 16.46 1.99
N HIS A 71 -3.43 15.62 1.00
CA HIS A 71 -4.28 15.46 -0.18
C HIS A 71 -5.10 14.16 -0.14
N PHE A 72 -5.15 13.51 1.00
CA PHE A 72 -5.99 12.35 1.27
C PHE A 72 -6.73 12.52 2.61
N LYS A 73 -7.87 11.87 2.73
CA LYS A 73 -8.76 11.96 3.91
C LYS A 73 -8.11 11.36 5.15
N TRP A 74 -7.51 10.19 4.99
CA TRP A 74 -6.80 9.47 6.05
C TRP A 74 -5.77 8.48 5.48
N ALA A 75 -4.81 8.06 6.30
CA ALA A 75 -3.94 6.93 6.04
C ALA A 75 -4.04 5.92 7.19
N ARG A 76 -4.09 4.63 6.85
CA ARG A 76 -4.10 3.52 7.81
C ARG A 76 -3.06 2.49 7.42
N ALA A 77 -2.39 1.97 8.44
CA ALA A 77 -1.49 0.84 8.34
C ALA A 77 -1.99 -0.27 9.27
N GLY A 78 -1.84 -1.51 8.86
CA GLY A 78 -2.29 -2.65 9.67
C GLY A 78 -1.41 -2.87 10.89
N TYR A 79 -0.09 -2.70 10.72
CA TYR A 79 0.90 -3.16 11.69
C TYR A 79 2.05 -2.16 11.85
N ARG A 80 2.85 -2.32 12.92
CA ARG A 80 4.16 -1.64 13.05
C ARG A 80 5.19 -2.36 12.19
N THR A 81 6.18 -1.61 11.67
CA THR A 81 7.31 -2.18 10.91
C THR A 81 8.34 -2.76 11.90
N GLU A 82 7.96 -3.82 12.60
CA GLU A 82 8.76 -4.48 13.65
C GLU A 82 8.69 -6.00 13.47
N GLY A 83 9.69 -6.73 14.00
CA GLY A 83 9.71 -8.19 14.06
C GLY A 83 9.39 -8.85 12.71
N GLN A 84 8.45 -9.78 12.72
CA GLN A 84 8.05 -10.55 11.53
C GLN A 84 7.47 -9.69 10.38
N VAL A 85 6.87 -8.54 10.67
CA VAL A 85 6.35 -7.62 9.66
C VAL A 85 7.51 -6.97 8.91
N HIS A 86 8.53 -6.51 9.63
CA HIS A 86 9.76 -5.99 9.06
C HIS A 86 10.45 -7.03 8.18
N GLU A 87 10.63 -8.26 8.70
CA GLU A 87 11.29 -9.36 7.97
C GLU A 87 10.53 -9.71 6.68
N ALA A 88 9.20 -9.82 6.73
CA ALA A 88 8.40 -10.11 5.56
C ALA A 88 8.52 -9.02 4.47
N ILE A 89 8.50 -7.74 4.87
CA ILE A 89 8.64 -6.62 3.93
C ILE A 89 10.05 -6.58 3.33
N VAL A 90 11.09 -6.78 4.13
CA VAL A 90 12.49 -6.80 3.67
C VAL A 90 12.74 -8.01 2.78
N GLY A 91 12.26 -9.20 3.17
CA GLY A 91 12.35 -10.43 2.38
C GLY A 91 11.73 -10.25 1.00
N PHE A 92 10.51 -9.73 0.96
CA PHE A 92 9.79 -9.46 -0.28
C PHE A 92 10.48 -8.40 -1.16
N LYS A 93 11.12 -7.36 -0.57
CA LYS A 93 11.77 -6.28 -1.31
C LYS A 93 13.16 -6.58 -1.84
N TYR A 94 13.96 -7.37 -1.09
CA TYR A 94 15.42 -7.40 -1.26
C TYR A 94 16.06 -8.78 -1.22
N ARG A 95 15.31 -9.84 -0.83
CA ARG A 95 15.85 -11.19 -0.67
C ARG A 95 15.22 -12.22 -1.60
N ASP A 96 14.48 -11.77 -2.62
CA ASP A 96 13.74 -12.61 -3.57
C ASP A 96 12.74 -13.58 -2.89
N GLU A 97 12.31 -13.25 -1.66
CA GLU A 97 11.35 -14.04 -0.89
C GLU A 97 9.91 -13.76 -1.34
N TYR A 98 9.61 -14.09 -2.60
CA TYR A 98 8.28 -13.84 -3.18
C TYR A 98 7.15 -14.56 -2.42
N TYR A 99 7.46 -15.63 -1.71
CA TYR A 99 6.51 -16.33 -0.84
C TYR A 99 5.90 -15.45 0.26
N GLN A 100 6.55 -14.35 0.64
CA GLN A 100 5.99 -13.36 1.57
C GLN A 100 4.79 -12.60 0.99
N HIS A 101 4.59 -12.60 -0.33
CA HIS A 101 3.49 -11.91 -1.00
C HIS A 101 2.13 -12.25 -0.40
N GLY A 102 1.82 -13.55 -0.27
CA GLY A 102 0.55 -14.02 0.29
C GLY A 102 0.27 -13.48 1.70
N ARG A 103 1.32 -13.41 2.53
CA ARG A 103 1.26 -12.86 3.90
C ARG A 103 0.99 -11.36 3.90
N LEU A 104 1.71 -10.60 3.06
CA LEU A 104 1.51 -9.14 2.94
C LEU A 104 0.11 -8.81 2.42
N VAL A 105 -0.40 -9.58 1.45
CA VAL A 105 -1.78 -9.44 0.95
C VAL A 105 -2.80 -9.77 2.03
N ALA A 106 -2.59 -10.81 2.84
CA ALA A 106 -3.49 -11.16 3.94
C ALA A 106 -3.56 -10.01 4.95
N TRP A 107 -2.42 -9.49 5.38
CA TRP A 107 -2.35 -8.37 6.32
C TRP A 107 -2.98 -7.08 5.77
N LEU A 108 -2.75 -6.75 4.48
CA LEU A 108 -3.40 -5.60 3.87
C LEU A 108 -4.92 -5.80 3.74
N THR A 109 -5.37 -7.05 3.48
CA THR A 109 -6.79 -7.38 3.41
C THR A 109 -7.49 -7.15 4.75
N GLU A 110 -6.89 -7.59 5.85
CA GLU A 110 -7.40 -7.32 7.19
C GLU A 110 -7.44 -5.81 7.49
N THR A 111 -6.42 -5.08 7.07
CA THR A 111 -6.38 -3.62 7.22
C THR A 111 -7.50 -2.95 6.44
N PHE A 112 -7.74 -3.40 5.21
CA PHE A 112 -8.84 -2.93 4.37
C PHE A 112 -10.18 -3.18 5.05
N ASP A 113 -10.46 -4.41 5.48
CA ASP A 113 -11.73 -4.77 6.11
C ASP A 113 -12.01 -3.97 7.39
N ARG A 114 -10.96 -3.64 8.14
CA ARG A 114 -11.07 -2.89 9.40
C ARG A 114 -11.37 -1.40 9.19
N HIS A 115 -10.84 -0.79 8.13
CA HIS A 115 -10.80 0.67 8.00
C HIS A 115 -11.65 1.25 6.86
N THR A 116 -12.21 0.42 5.97
CA THR A 116 -12.98 0.90 4.82
C THR A 116 -14.48 0.60 4.91
N GLN A 117 -14.94 0.11 6.05
CA GLN A 117 -16.36 -0.20 6.27
C GLN A 117 -17.23 1.06 6.11
N GLY A 118 -18.33 0.93 5.39
CA GLY A 118 -19.29 2.03 5.17
C GLY A 118 -18.85 3.07 4.13
N GLU A 119 -17.69 2.89 3.49
CA GLU A 119 -17.23 3.75 2.40
C GLU A 119 -17.16 2.96 1.08
N GLU A 120 -17.65 3.56 0.00
CA GLU A 120 -17.54 2.98 -1.35
C GLU A 120 -16.23 3.41 -2.00
N TRP A 121 -15.44 2.44 -2.48
CA TRP A 121 -14.17 2.66 -3.15
C TRP A 121 -14.22 2.11 -4.57
N HIS A 122 -13.89 2.96 -5.57
CA HIS A 122 -13.97 2.61 -6.99
C HIS A 122 -12.72 1.89 -7.50
N GLY A 123 -11.60 1.97 -6.79
CA GLY A 123 -10.37 1.30 -7.20
C GLY A 123 -9.19 1.48 -6.27
N LEU A 124 -8.22 0.60 -6.45
CA LEU A 124 -6.94 0.57 -5.75
C LEU A 124 -5.87 1.18 -6.66
N VAL A 125 -5.10 2.12 -6.16
CA VAL A 125 -4.03 2.77 -6.92
C VAL A 125 -2.69 2.44 -6.27
N PRO A 126 -1.88 1.55 -6.85
CA PRO A 126 -0.57 1.24 -6.32
C PRO A 126 0.39 2.43 -6.46
N VAL A 127 1.14 2.73 -5.42
CA VAL A 127 2.21 3.73 -5.46
C VAL A 127 3.30 3.28 -6.43
N PRO A 128 3.65 4.08 -7.46
CA PRO A 128 4.60 3.65 -8.46
C PRO A 128 6.06 3.76 -7.99
N LEU A 129 6.86 2.77 -8.34
CA LEU A 129 8.31 2.84 -8.24
C LEU A 129 8.91 3.62 -9.40
N TYR A 130 10.05 4.27 -9.16
CA TYR A 130 10.87 4.79 -10.26
C TYR A 130 11.43 3.63 -11.11
N HIS A 131 11.50 3.81 -12.42
CA HIS A 131 11.82 2.75 -13.38
C HIS A 131 13.14 2.02 -13.09
N ARG A 132 14.18 2.72 -12.58
CA ARG A 132 15.45 2.09 -12.18
C ARG A 132 15.27 1.09 -11.05
N ARG A 133 14.57 1.47 -9.97
CA ARG A 133 14.27 0.58 -8.85
C ARG A 133 13.39 -0.59 -9.25
N ARG A 134 12.43 -0.35 -10.18
CA ARG A 134 11.60 -1.42 -10.72
C ARG A 134 12.42 -2.45 -11.50
N ARG A 135 13.45 -1.99 -12.27
CA ARG A 135 14.35 -2.90 -12.97
C ARG A 135 15.26 -3.67 -12.01
N GLU A 136 15.81 -2.99 -11.00
CA GLU A 136 16.67 -3.62 -9.99
C GLU A 136 15.93 -4.69 -9.16
N ARG A 137 14.63 -4.47 -8.88
CA ARG A 137 13.78 -5.35 -8.08
C ARG A 137 12.99 -6.37 -8.90
N GLY A 138 12.83 -6.15 -10.21
CA GLY A 138 12.00 -6.97 -11.09
C GLY A 138 10.51 -6.63 -11.07
N PHE A 139 9.97 -6.12 -9.96
CA PHE A 139 8.54 -5.84 -9.76
C PHE A 139 8.29 -4.57 -8.93
N ASN A 140 7.03 -4.15 -8.86
CA ASN A 140 6.56 -3.11 -7.95
C ASN A 140 5.76 -3.74 -6.80
N GLN A 141 6.32 -3.76 -5.58
CA GLN A 141 5.69 -4.38 -4.43
C GLN A 141 4.28 -3.83 -4.12
N ALA A 142 4.09 -2.53 -4.24
CA ALA A 142 2.78 -1.91 -4.03
C ALA A 142 1.75 -2.41 -5.06
N ARG A 143 2.18 -2.67 -6.30
CA ARG A 143 1.33 -3.22 -7.36
C ARG A 143 0.95 -4.68 -7.06
N GLU A 144 1.92 -5.53 -6.72
CA GLU A 144 1.67 -6.94 -6.39
C GLU A 144 0.67 -7.07 -5.22
N ILE A 145 0.89 -6.29 -4.15
CA ILE A 145 0.01 -6.30 -2.98
C ILE A 145 -1.39 -5.77 -3.33
N ALA A 146 -1.48 -4.71 -4.16
CA ALA A 146 -2.75 -4.16 -4.64
C ALA A 146 -3.52 -5.17 -5.51
N ASP A 147 -2.84 -5.87 -6.42
CA ASP A 147 -3.43 -6.90 -7.26
C ASP A 147 -3.98 -8.07 -6.41
N GLY A 148 -3.24 -8.49 -5.39
CA GLY A 148 -3.69 -9.49 -4.43
C GLY A 148 -4.94 -9.07 -3.66
N LEU A 149 -4.97 -7.86 -3.12
CA LEU A 149 -6.16 -7.29 -2.46
C LEU A 149 -7.34 -7.16 -3.44
N GLY A 150 -7.07 -6.65 -4.66
CA GLY A 150 -8.08 -6.48 -5.70
C GLY A 150 -8.76 -7.80 -6.07
N LYS A 151 -7.99 -8.89 -6.21
CA LYS A 151 -8.52 -10.24 -6.41
C LYS A 151 -9.42 -10.68 -5.25
N LYS A 152 -8.97 -10.50 -4.00
CA LYS A 152 -9.72 -10.91 -2.79
C LYS A 152 -11.00 -10.10 -2.58
N ARG A 153 -11.04 -8.82 -2.94
CA ARG A 153 -12.19 -7.92 -2.72
C ARG A 153 -12.94 -7.56 -4.00
N LYS A 154 -12.58 -8.17 -5.14
CA LYS A 154 -13.17 -7.92 -6.47
C LYS A 154 -13.14 -6.44 -6.85
N MET A 155 -12.01 -5.78 -6.54
CA MET A 155 -11.79 -4.37 -6.82
C MET A 155 -10.83 -4.18 -7.99
N ALA A 156 -11.10 -3.19 -8.83
CA ALA A 156 -10.21 -2.82 -9.92
C ALA A 156 -8.90 -2.21 -9.39
N VAL A 157 -7.77 -2.60 -9.98
CA VAL A 157 -6.47 -2.00 -9.70
C VAL A 157 -6.12 -1.05 -10.84
N TRP A 158 -5.96 0.23 -10.52
CA TRP A 158 -5.73 1.32 -11.44
C TRP A 158 -4.26 1.72 -11.44
N ASP A 159 -3.46 1.14 -12.32
CA ASP A 159 -2.05 1.53 -12.51
C ASP A 159 -1.95 2.87 -13.26
N CYS A 160 -2.62 3.89 -12.72
CA CYS A 160 -2.82 5.19 -13.36
C CYS A 160 -1.71 6.21 -13.09
N LEU A 161 -0.81 5.94 -12.17
CA LEU A 161 0.30 6.84 -11.84
C LEU A 161 1.64 6.33 -12.39
N TYR A 162 2.54 7.26 -12.68
CA TYR A 162 3.94 6.93 -12.91
C TYR A 162 4.87 7.94 -12.21
N ARG A 163 6.02 7.45 -11.79
CA ARG A 163 7.09 8.27 -11.20
C ARG A 163 8.11 8.58 -12.27
N TYR A 164 8.15 9.82 -12.74
CA TYR A 164 8.99 10.22 -13.85
C TYR A 164 10.35 10.79 -13.41
N ARG A 165 10.45 11.28 -12.18
CA ARG A 165 11.69 11.85 -11.64
C ARG A 165 12.36 10.87 -10.67
N GLU A 166 13.66 10.63 -10.91
CA GLU A 166 14.49 9.95 -9.93
C GLU A 166 14.67 10.85 -8.72
N THR A 167 14.43 10.29 -7.55
CA THR A 167 14.70 10.98 -6.30
C THR A 167 15.65 10.12 -5.49
N PRO A 168 16.62 10.71 -4.78
CA PRO A 168 17.56 9.97 -3.94
C PRO A 168 16.83 9.00 -3.02
N SER A 169 17.55 7.95 -2.58
CA SER A 169 16.99 7.02 -1.61
C SER A 169 16.54 7.79 -0.37
N GLN A 170 15.32 7.52 0.11
CA GLN A 170 14.80 8.13 1.32
C GLN A 170 15.45 7.57 2.60
N THR A 171 16.26 6.50 2.46
CA THR A 171 17.04 5.92 3.56
C THR A 171 18.09 6.93 3.99
N GLY A 172 18.05 7.36 5.26
CA GLY A 172 18.97 8.36 5.80
C GLY A 172 18.60 9.84 5.59
N LEU A 173 17.56 10.17 4.78
CA LEU A 173 17.10 11.55 4.67
C LEU A 173 16.25 11.96 5.88
N GLU A 174 16.45 13.18 6.33
CA GLU A 174 15.57 13.82 7.31
C GLU A 174 14.14 13.96 6.76
N ARG A 175 13.18 14.09 7.68
CA ARG A 175 11.75 14.10 7.35
C ARG A 175 11.38 15.21 6.36
N THR A 176 11.88 16.42 6.56
CA THR A 176 11.62 17.60 5.70
C THR A 176 12.16 17.38 4.29
N ALA A 177 13.40 16.90 4.17
CA ALA A 177 14.01 16.57 2.89
C ALA A 177 13.24 15.51 2.10
N ARG A 178 12.56 14.57 2.79
CA ARG A 178 11.70 13.57 2.12
C ARG A 178 10.49 14.20 1.43
N TRP A 179 9.90 15.25 2.02
CA TRP A 179 8.76 15.97 1.44
C TRP A 179 9.16 16.75 0.20
N GLU A 180 10.23 17.54 0.27
CA GLU A 180 10.77 18.28 -0.86
C GLU A 180 11.19 17.36 -2.01
N ASN A 181 11.81 16.23 -1.66
CA ASN A 181 12.25 15.24 -2.61
C ASN A 181 11.10 14.61 -3.41
N MET A 182 9.92 14.45 -2.81
CA MET A 182 8.75 13.84 -3.47
C MET A 182 7.88 14.84 -4.24
N ALA A 183 8.02 16.15 -3.99
CA ALA A 183 7.22 17.15 -4.69
C ALA A 183 7.44 17.07 -6.20
N GLY A 184 6.34 16.96 -6.96
CA GLY A 184 6.37 16.89 -8.42
C GLY A 184 7.09 15.68 -9.01
N ALA A 185 7.21 14.56 -8.30
CA ALA A 185 7.86 13.34 -8.82
C ALA A 185 6.90 12.38 -9.54
N PHE A 186 5.60 12.65 -9.48
CA PHE A 186 4.56 11.77 -10.00
C PHE A 186 3.66 12.48 -11.01
N GLN A 187 3.12 11.73 -11.95
CA GLN A 187 2.13 12.20 -12.93
C GLN A 187 1.07 11.12 -13.18
N LEU A 188 -0.11 11.58 -13.63
CA LEU A 188 -1.16 10.70 -14.12
C LEU A 188 -0.80 10.20 -15.52
N LYS A 189 -0.98 8.92 -15.78
CA LYS A 189 -0.79 8.34 -17.10
C LYS A 189 -1.90 8.82 -18.05
N PRO A 190 -1.58 9.07 -19.32
CA PRO A 190 -2.60 9.38 -20.33
C PRO A 190 -3.68 8.30 -20.42
N GLY A 191 -4.92 8.70 -20.68
CA GLY A 191 -6.05 7.78 -20.86
C GLY A 191 -6.78 7.38 -19.58
N PHE A 192 -6.29 7.76 -18.40
CA PHE A 192 -7.02 7.54 -17.15
C PHE A 192 -7.89 8.75 -16.80
N ASP A 193 -9.18 8.49 -16.52
CA ASP A 193 -10.12 9.47 -15.98
C ASP A 193 -10.48 9.10 -14.53
N VAL A 194 -9.99 9.91 -13.60
CA VAL A 194 -10.20 9.71 -12.14
C VAL A 194 -11.22 10.68 -11.56
N ARG A 195 -11.86 11.51 -12.38
CA ARG A 195 -12.85 12.52 -11.94
C ARG A 195 -14.02 11.86 -11.20
N GLY A 196 -14.37 12.42 -10.06
CA GLY A 196 -15.46 11.92 -9.22
C GLY A 196 -15.17 10.56 -8.55
N ARG A 197 -13.98 9.99 -8.70
CA ARG A 197 -13.67 8.67 -8.16
C ARG A 197 -13.19 8.73 -6.71
N HIS A 198 -13.56 7.71 -5.95
CA HIS A 198 -13.01 7.42 -4.62
C HIS A 198 -11.93 6.35 -4.78
N LEU A 199 -10.69 6.69 -4.45
CA LEU A 199 -9.54 5.82 -4.71
C LEU A 199 -8.71 5.59 -3.45
N LEU A 200 -8.26 4.34 -3.29
CA LEU A 200 -7.33 3.93 -2.24
C LEU A 200 -5.92 3.82 -2.80
N LEU A 201 -5.01 4.64 -2.31
CA LEU A 201 -3.58 4.49 -2.56
C LEU A 201 -3.04 3.33 -1.75
N ILE A 202 -2.32 2.42 -2.40
CA ILE A 202 -1.72 1.23 -1.79
C ILE A 202 -0.20 1.35 -1.81
N ASP A 203 0.42 1.14 -0.65
CA ASP A 203 1.87 1.00 -0.51
C ASP A 203 2.18 -0.07 0.53
N ASP A 204 3.42 -0.51 0.64
CA ASP A 204 3.80 -1.50 1.64
C ASP A 204 4.05 -0.87 3.02
N VAL A 205 4.72 0.30 3.09
CA VAL A 205 5.06 0.98 4.35
C VAL A 205 4.73 2.47 4.31
N PHE A 206 3.99 2.93 5.28
CA PHE A 206 3.79 4.34 5.54
C PHE A 206 4.86 4.87 6.51
N THR A 207 5.75 5.73 6.04
CA THR A 207 6.77 6.38 6.89
C THR A 207 6.39 7.82 7.24
N THR A 208 6.78 8.77 6.42
CA THR A 208 6.43 10.19 6.58
C THR A 208 5.15 10.59 5.85
N GLY A 209 4.65 9.75 4.95
CA GLY A 209 3.54 10.04 4.06
C GLY A 209 3.89 10.92 2.85
N ALA A 210 5.16 11.32 2.67
CA ALA A 210 5.57 12.20 1.58
C ALA A 210 5.25 11.63 0.20
N THR A 211 5.56 10.35 -0.03
CA THR A 211 5.30 9.64 -1.29
C THR A 211 3.81 9.54 -1.57
N THR A 212 3.03 9.04 -0.61
CA THR A 212 1.59 8.86 -0.75
C THR A 212 0.86 10.19 -0.90
N ASN A 213 1.32 11.24 -0.20
CA ASN A 213 0.75 12.58 -0.34
C ASN A 213 1.04 13.21 -1.71
N ALA A 214 2.24 13.01 -2.26
CA ALA A 214 2.57 13.47 -3.62
C ALA A 214 1.73 12.74 -4.68
N CYS A 215 1.50 11.42 -4.54
CA CYS A 215 0.58 10.65 -5.39
C CYS A 215 -0.87 11.16 -5.25
N ALA A 216 -1.34 11.36 -4.02
CA ALA A 216 -2.68 11.88 -3.74
C ALA A 216 -2.88 13.29 -4.34
N GLN A 217 -1.87 14.15 -4.28
CA GLN A 217 -1.93 15.48 -4.89
C GLN A 217 -2.19 15.41 -6.41
N VAL A 218 -1.54 14.49 -7.11
CA VAL A 218 -1.75 14.29 -8.55
C VAL A 218 -3.17 13.86 -8.84
N LEU A 219 -3.68 12.86 -8.10
CA LEU A 219 -5.04 12.36 -8.27
C LEU A 219 -6.10 13.43 -7.91
N ALA A 220 -5.89 14.18 -6.83
CA ALA A 220 -6.79 15.28 -6.45
C ALA A 220 -6.83 16.38 -7.50
N LYS A 221 -5.67 16.78 -8.06
CA LYS A 221 -5.60 17.74 -9.17
C LYS A 221 -6.29 17.23 -10.44
N ALA A 222 -6.29 15.92 -10.65
CA ALA A 222 -6.98 15.27 -11.76
C ALA A 222 -8.49 15.08 -11.51
N GLY A 223 -9.01 15.50 -10.35
CA GLY A 223 -10.45 15.52 -10.05
C GLY A 223 -10.96 14.31 -9.28
N ALA A 224 -10.11 13.47 -8.70
CA ALA A 224 -10.57 12.44 -7.75
C ALA A 224 -11.28 13.10 -6.56
N SER A 225 -12.46 12.61 -6.19
CA SER A 225 -13.30 13.23 -5.15
C SER A 225 -12.97 12.76 -3.75
N GLN A 226 -12.49 11.53 -3.59
CA GLN A 226 -12.02 11.03 -2.29
C GLN A 226 -10.76 10.19 -2.46
N LEU A 227 -9.81 10.42 -1.58
CA LEU A 227 -8.54 9.70 -1.54
C LEU A 227 -8.25 9.26 -0.11
N ALA A 228 -7.79 8.03 0.04
CA ALA A 228 -7.23 7.54 1.29
C ALA A 228 -6.02 6.62 1.01
N VAL A 229 -5.31 6.25 2.05
CA VAL A 229 -4.08 5.45 1.95
C VAL A 229 -4.19 4.22 2.83
N LEU A 230 -3.88 3.07 2.27
CA LEU A 230 -3.72 1.82 3.00
C LEU A 230 -2.32 1.26 2.78
N THR A 231 -1.69 0.84 3.86
CA THR A 231 -0.39 0.16 3.83
C THR A 231 -0.40 -1.07 4.73
N VAL A 232 0.49 -2.01 4.45
CA VAL A 232 0.67 -3.17 5.32
C VAL A 232 1.19 -2.71 6.67
N ALA A 233 2.21 -1.85 6.66
CA ALA A 233 2.84 -1.40 7.89
C ALA A 233 3.13 0.10 7.92
N ARG A 234 3.50 0.56 9.10
CA ARG A 234 4.08 1.89 9.31
C ARG A 234 5.32 1.84 10.19
N SER A 235 6.26 2.73 9.93
CA SER A 235 7.42 3.02 10.77
C SER A 235 7.31 4.36 11.48
#